data_5d114b8f4a8fdd4750f29b8520776e03
#
_entry.id   5d114b8f4a8fdd4750f29b8520776e03
#
_cell.length_a   1.000
_cell.length_b   1.000
_cell.length_c   1.000
_cell.angle_alpha   90.00
_cell.angle_beta   90.00
_cell.angle_gamma   90.00
#
_symmetry.space_group_name_H-M   'P 1'
#
loop_
_entity.id
_entity.type
_entity.pdbx_description
1 polymer ?
#
loop_
_entity_poly.entity_id
_entity_poly.type
_entity_poly.pdbx_seq_one_letter_code
_entity_poly.pdbx_strand_id
1 'polypeptide(L)'
;MKNKLMLLVLAALLLPAVVLAKHSPEAESATEQSQHEDEHPHKHGEATGHDHDEVPEHTELSTEVAAKSGIEVQSAEAGEIRRFAHLFGVIAVIPEQQWRISAPYAGLVQQLPVKVGDKVQAGQLLAKLQHGVTLQSYSLQAPAAAEVTARFANPGERAGEAALLQLSDFSSVYLELSAFPGDLAGLKPGNAVLVADVHGQRKAETVLSYLAPQMTEGHIARARAIVQNPDGFWRPGMHVKADVEVSRRQVSVRVLLSALQRMEGKTVVFVREGEKYEPRPVELGERDDLYVEVLSGLSAGEVYVSQNSFLIKADLLKSGAGHAH
;
A
#
# COMPACT_ATOMS: atom_id res chain seq x y z
N MET A 1 62.12 -11.68 23.23
CA MET A 1 63.10 -11.17 22.21
C MET A 1 62.33 -10.87 20.95
N LYS A 2 62.35 -9.56 20.57
CA LYS A 2 62.32 -8.99 19.21
C LYS A 2 61.12 -9.42 18.30
N ASN A 3 60.42 -8.58 17.54
CA ASN A 3 60.41 -7.12 17.27
C ASN A 3 59.10 -6.86 16.48
N LYS A 4 58.39 -5.79 16.80
CA LYS A 4 57.89 -4.68 15.98
C LYS A 4 57.84 -4.88 14.46
N LEU A 5 56.67 -4.63 13.86
CA LEU A 5 56.63 -3.63 12.82
C LEU A 5 55.19 -3.02 12.70
N MET A 6 55.15 -1.75 12.97
CA MET A 6 54.06 -0.77 12.82
C MET A 6 54.15 -0.26 11.39
N LEU A 7 53.05 -0.31 10.62
CA LEU A 7 52.98 0.41 9.36
C LEU A 7 51.76 1.35 9.39
N LEU A 8 52.05 2.62 9.62
CA LEU A 8 51.16 3.75 9.40
C LEU A 8 51.08 4.01 7.90
N VAL A 9 49.89 4.03 7.33
CA VAL A 9 49.66 4.61 6.01
C VAL A 9 48.73 5.78 6.19
N LEU A 10 49.30 6.95 6.01
CA LEU A 10 48.72 8.27 5.91
C LEU A 10 48.15 8.39 4.48
N ALA A 11 46.86 8.56 4.32
CA ALA A 11 46.28 8.94 3.03
C ALA A 11 45.53 10.26 3.17
N ALA A 12 46.00 11.21 2.39
CA ALA A 12 45.64 12.61 2.39
C ALA A 12 44.21 12.87 1.91
N LEU A 13 43.57 13.82 2.60
CA LEU A 13 42.35 14.48 2.14
C LEU A 13 42.61 15.31 0.86
N LEU A 14 41.80 15.08 -0.14
CA LEU A 14 41.61 16.01 -1.26
C LEU A 14 40.12 16.38 -1.31
N LEU A 15 39.79 17.57 -0.83
CA LEU A 15 38.53 18.26 -1.03
C LEU A 15 38.59 19.04 -2.35
N PRO A 16 37.57 19.02 -3.21
CA PRO A 16 37.42 20.02 -4.25
C PRO A 16 36.60 21.21 -3.71
N ALA A 17 37.12 22.38 -3.93
CA ALA A 17 36.53 23.67 -3.63
C ALA A 17 35.27 23.93 -4.47
N VAL A 18 34.17 24.29 -3.79
CA VAL A 18 32.97 24.84 -4.43
C VAL A 18 33.22 26.34 -4.67
N VAL A 19 33.18 26.71 -5.93
CA VAL A 19 33.20 28.13 -6.37
C VAL A 19 31.78 28.67 -6.25
N LEU A 20 31.59 29.63 -5.36
CA LEU A 20 30.40 30.45 -5.21
C LEU A 20 30.43 31.56 -6.27
N ALA A 21 29.56 31.53 -7.26
CA ALA A 21 29.28 32.63 -8.15
C ALA A 21 28.04 33.39 -7.65
N LYS A 22 28.28 34.56 -7.10
CA LYS A 22 27.30 35.58 -6.72
C LYS A 22 26.99 36.41 -7.95
N HIS A 23 25.74 36.52 -8.38
CA HIS A 23 25.28 37.56 -9.29
C HIS A 23 24.01 38.18 -8.72
N SER A 24 24.09 39.40 -8.28
CA SER A 24 22.97 40.31 -8.04
C SER A 24 22.84 41.25 -9.23
N PRO A 25 21.62 41.69 -9.56
CA PRO A 25 21.43 42.70 -10.60
C PRO A 25 21.32 44.10 -10.00
N GLU A 26 21.92 45.05 -10.67
CA GLU A 26 21.62 46.47 -10.47
C GLU A 26 21.03 47.08 -11.73
N ALA A 27 20.07 47.96 -11.48
CA ALA A 27 19.32 48.76 -12.41
C ALA A 27 20.11 49.97 -12.91
N GLU A 28 19.68 50.53 -14.04
CA GLU A 28 19.52 51.96 -14.34
C GLU A 28 19.13 52.13 -15.81
N SER A 29 17.95 52.62 -16.08
CA SER A 29 17.48 53.97 -16.42
C SER A 29 18.21 54.65 -17.61
N ALA A 30 17.46 54.96 -18.65
CA ALA A 30 17.40 56.27 -19.32
C ALA A 30 16.40 56.27 -20.49
N THR A 31 15.39 57.00 -20.31
CA THR A 31 14.65 57.99 -21.10
C THR A 31 15.18 58.27 -22.52
N GLU A 32 14.28 58.21 -23.52
CA GLU A 32 14.19 59.29 -24.51
C GLU A 32 12.83 59.28 -25.20
N GLN A 33 12.23 60.48 -25.22
CA GLN A 33 10.96 60.86 -25.83
C GLN A 33 11.12 60.98 -27.35
N SER A 34 10.12 60.62 -28.13
CA SER A 34 9.74 61.42 -29.31
C SER A 34 8.23 61.33 -29.54
N GLN A 35 7.63 62.51 -29.49
CA GLN A 35 6.24 62.78 -29.86
C GLN A 35 6.08 62.67 -31.37
N HIS A 36 5.00 62.09 -31.82
CA HIS A 36 4.28 62.51 -33.03
C HIS A 36 2.81 62.39 -32.79
N GLU A 37 2.15 63.55 -32.73
CA GLU A 37 0.72 63.72 -32.87
C GLU A 37 0.32 63.50 -34.34
N ASP A 38 -0.74 62.71 -34.57
CA ASP A 38 -1.60 62.93 -35.71
C ASP A 38 -3.00 62.46 -35.32
N GLU A 39 -3.87 63.44 -35.20
CA GLU A 39 -5.31 63.35 -35.00
C GLU A 39 -5.99 62.84 -36.28
N HIS A 40 -6.77 61.75 -36.16
CA HIS A 40 -7.95 61.56 -37.01
C HIS A 40 -9.11 60.94 -36.21
N PRO A 41 -10.32 61.53 -36.28
CA PRO A 41 -11.48 61.07 -35.52
C PRO A 41 -12.18 60.00 -36.28
N HIS A 42 -12.30 58.79 -35.74
CA HIS A 42 -13.23 57.79 -36.22
C HIS A 42 -14.31 57.49 -35.18
N LYS A 43 -15.54 57.58 -35.67
CA LYS A 43 -16.82 57.38 -35.07
C LYS A 43 -16.90 56.11 -34.22
N HIS A 44 -17.58 56.27 -33.07
CA HIS A 44 -18.12 55.21 -32.25
C HIS A 44 -19.02 54.29 -33.06
N GLY A 45 -18.57 53.03 -33.27
CA GLY A 45 -19.41 51.90 -33.52
C GLY A 45 -19.64 51.21 -32.19
N GLU A 46 -20.90 51.05 -31.80
CA GLU A 46 -21.29 50.24 -30.66
C GLU A 46 -20.75 48.82 -30.85
N ALA A 47 -19.88 48.40 -29.95
CA ALA A 47 -19.47 47.01 -29.87
C ALA A 47 -20.61 46.22 -29.20
N THR A 48 -21.33 45.51 -30.04
CA THR A 48 -22.22 44.45 -29.64
C THR A 48 -21.47 43.43 -28.81
N GLY A 49 -22.12 42.99 -27.75
CA GLY A 49 -21.58 42.10 -26.75
C GLY A 49 -20.90 40.87 -27.35
N HIS A 50 -19.81 40.48 -26.74
CA HIS A 50 -19.24 39.17 -26.92
C HIS A 50 -20.24 38.17 -26.33
N ASP A 51 -20.98 37.48 -27.21
CA ASP A 51 -21.66 36.25 -26.87
C ASP A 51 -20.57 35.28 -26.39
N HIS A 52 -20.55 35.01 -25.10
CA HIS A 52 -19.86 33.88 -24.59
C HIS A 52 -20.56 32.65 -25.17
N ASP A 53 -19.84 31.83 -25.91
CA ASP A 53 -20.29 30.51 -26.37
C ASP A 53 -20.75 29.72 -25.14
N GLU A 54 -22.06 29.78 -24.83
CA GLU A 54 -22.65 28.96 -23.78
C GLU A 54 -22.65 27.51 -24.26
N VAL A 55 -21.92 26.67 -23.56
CA VAL A 55 -21.97 25.20 -23.77
C VAL A 55 -23.43 24.79 -23.51
N PRO A 56 -24.06 23.99 -24.40
CA PRO A 56 -25.45 23.56 -24.20
C PRO A 56 -25.64 22.93 -22.83
N GLU A 57 -26.71 23.28 -22.15
CA GLU A 57 -27.00 22.77 -20.79
C GLU A 57 -27.26 21.26 -20.77
N HIS A 58 -27.59 20.63 -21.90
CA HIS A 58 -27.83 19.18 -21.97
C HIS A 58 -27.68 18.65 -23.41
N THR A 59 -27.60 17.32 -23.52
CA THR A 59 -27.72 16.59 -24.78
C THR A 59 -28.82 15.53 -24.70
N GLU A 60 -29.43 15.20 -25.84
CA GLU A 60 -30.45 14.15 -25.95
C GLU A 60 -29.90 12.95 -26.74
N LEU A 61 -29.94 11.79 -26.13
CA LEU A 61 -29.55 10.52 -26.75
C LEU A 61 -30.63 9.49 -26.47
N SER A 62 -31.13 8.86 -27.53
CA SER A 62 -32.08 7.78 -27.36
C SER A 62 -31.42 6.61 -26.60
N THR A 63 -32.22 5.88 -25.83
CA THR A 63 -31.73 4.73 -25.05
C THR A 63 -31.02 3.69 -25.93
N GLU A 64 -31.46 3.54 -27.19
CA GLU A 64 -30.84 2.61 -28.13
C GLU A 64 -29.46 3.08 -28.59
N VAL A 65 -29.28 4.37 -28.87
CA VAL A 65 -27.98 4.95 -29.23
C VAL A 65 -27.01 4.90 -28.04
N ALA A 66 -27.48 5.26 -26.86
CA ALA A 66 -26.69 5.19 -25.63
C ALA A 66 -26.17 3.77 -25.36
N ALA A 67 -27.04 2.76 -25.47
CA ALA A 67 -26.67 1.37 -25.28
C ALA A 67 -25.65 0.89 -26.35
N LYS A 68 -25.85 1.23 -27.63
CA LYS A 68 -24.90 0.90 -28.71
C LYS A 68 -23.53 1.55 -28.52
N SER A 69 -23.51 2.72 -27.89
CA SER A 69 -22.27 3.45 -27.55
C SER A 69 -21.62 2.95 -26.25
N GLY A 70 -22.19 1.92 -25.58
CA GLY A 70 -21.69 1.38 -24.33
C GLY A 70 -21.82 2.36 -23.15
N ILE A 71 -22.72 3.33 -23.23
CA ILE A 71 -23.04 4.24 -22.13
C ILE A 71 -23.85 3.46 -21.10
N GLU A 72 -23.29 3.28 -19.90
CA GLU A 72 -23.97 2.64 -18.78
C GLU A 72 -24.42 3.67 -17.76
N VAL A 73 -25.53 3.39 -17.12
CA VAL A 73 -26.10 4.25 -16.07
C VAL A 73 -26.32 3.46 -14.79
N GLN A 74 -26.20 4.12 -13.66
CA GLN A 74 -26.48 3.57 -12.34
C GLN A 74 -27.24 4.58 -11.49
N SER A 75 -27.99 4.09 -10.50
CA SER A 75 -28.56 4.95 -9.45
C SER A 75 -27.48 5.39 -8.48
N ALA A 76 -27.52 6.64 -8.09
CA ALA A 76 -26.71 7.13 -6.98
C ALA A 76 -27.30 6.62 -5.66
N GLU A 77 -26.50 5.89 -4.87
CA GLU A 77 -26.99 5.18 -3.69
C GLU A 77 -26.08 5.42 -2.49
N ALA A 78 -26.66 5.27 -1.32
CA ALA A 78 -25.88 5.16 -0.08
C ALA A 78 -24.97 3.93 -0.14
N GLY A 79 -23.84 4.02 0.53
CA GLY A 79 -22.95 2.87 0.59
C GLY A 79 -21.73 3.13 1.46
N GLU A 80 -20.78 2.21 1.43
CA GLU A 80 -19.53 2.34 2.18
C GLU A 80 -18.41 2.85 1.26
N ILE A 81 -17.60 3.74 1.77
CA ILE A 81 -16.28 4.09 1.24
C ILE A 81 -15.26 3.43 2.15
N ARG A 82 -14.39 2.61 1.56
CA ARG A 82 -13.36 1.83 2.29
C ARG A 82 -11.99 2.23 1.80
N ARG A 83 -11.16 2.71 2.70
CA ARG A 83 -9.77 3.04 2.38
C ARG A 83 -8.86 1.93 2.84
N PHE A 84 -7.94 1.56 1.96
CA PHE A 84 -6.92 0.55 2.23
C PHE A 84 -5.52 1.16 2.19
N ALA A 85 -4.68 0.72 3.10
CA ALA A 85 -3.24 0.86 2.98
C ALA A 85 -2.70 -0.41 2.29
N HIS A 86 -2.08 -0.25 1.12
CA HIS A 86 -1.49 -1.34 0.34
C HIS A 86 -0.04 -1.52 0.79
N LEU A 87 0.20 -2.52 1.61
CA LEU A 87 1.49 -2.77 2.23
C LEU A 87 2.18 -3.99 1.65
N PHE A 88 3.50 -3.98 1.67
CA PHE A 88 4.32 -5.15 1.37
C PHE A 88 4.91 -5.69 2.66
N GLY A 89 5.16 -7.00 2.67
CA GLY A 89 5.70 -7.65 3.85
C GLY A 89 6.35 -8.99 3.57
N VAL A 90 6.73 -9.61 4.66
CA VAL A 90 7.38 -10.93 4.66
C VAL A 90 6.70 -11.80 5.72
N ILE A 91 6.55 -13.07 5.40
CA ILE A 91 6.16 -14.08 6.38
C ILE A 91 7.36 -14.38 7.26
N ALA A 92 7.17 -14.36 8.58
CA ALA A 92 8.21 -14.63 9.55
C ALA A 92 7.76 -15.70 10.56
N VAL A 93 8.73 -16.31 11.22
CA VAL A 93 8.45 -17.23 12.33
C VAL A 93 7.96 -16.43 13.54
N ILE A 94 7.12 -17.05 14.35
CA ILE A 94 6.75 -16.54 15.67
C ILE A 94 7.83 -16.96 16.65
N PRO A 95 8.60 -16.04 17.27
CA PRO A 95 9.71 -16.40 18.14
C PRO A 95 9.31 -17.30 19.30
N GLU A 96 8.10 -17.12 19.83
CA GLU A 96 7.54 -17.91 20.93
C GLU A 96 7.20 -19.36 20.52
N GLN A 97 7.17 -19.63 19.21
CA GLN A 97 6.95 -20.94 18.61
C GLN A 97 8.25 -21.57 18.09
N GLN A 98 9.39 -21.09 18.55
CA GLN A 98 10.71 -21.65 18.26
C GLN A 98 11.39 -22.11 19.55
N TRP A 99 11.96 -23.29 19.51
CA TRP A 99 12.68 -23.87 20.65
C TRP A 99 14.09 -24.30 20.22
N ARG A 100 15.06 -23.83 20.97
CA ARG A 100 16.44 -24.35 20.92
C ARG A 100 16.60 -25.39 22.02
N ILE A 101 16.75 -26.65 21.64
CA ILE A 101 16.85 -27.76 22.56
C ILE A 101 18.34 -27.96 22.88
N SER A 102 18.74 -27.66 24.10
CA SER A 102 20.09 -27.86 24.62
C SER A 102 20.11 -28.86 25.78
N ALA A 103 21.25 -29.40 26.08
CA ALA A 103 21.45 -30.30 27.21
C ALA A 103 21.53 -29.49 28.51
N PRO A 104 20.71 -29.76 29.52
CA PRO A 104 20.81 -29.10 30.83
C PRO A 104 22.12 -29.44 31.60
N TYR A 105 22.75 -30.55 31.26
CA TYR A 105 24.01 -30.98 31.82
C TYR A 105 24.96 -31.43 30.71
N ALA A 106 26.25 -31.11 30.86
CA ALA A 106 27.28 -31.58 29.94
C ALA A 106 27.37 -33.10 29.95
N GLY A 107 27.49 -33.72 28.78
CA GLY A 107 27.49 -35.16 28.66
C GLY A 107 27.73 -35.65 27.24
N LEU A 108 27.53 -36.96 27.04
CA LEU A 108 27.67 -37.63 25.76
C LEU A 108 26.29 -37.83 25.12
N VAL A 109 26.12 -37.45 23.87
CA VAL A 109 24.92 -37.76 23.08
C VAL A 109 24.95 -39.26 22.74
N GLN A 110 24.05 -40.02 23.37
CA GLN A 110 23.94 -41.49 23.11
C GLN A 110 23.09 -41.75 21.87
N GLN A 111 21.94 -41.04 21.78
CA GLN A 111 20.96 -41.20 20.69
C GLN A 111 20.36 -39.85 20.32
N LEU A 112 20.12 -39.64 19.04
CA LEU A 112 19.43 -38.51 18.47
C LEU A 112 18.58 -39.01 17.29
N PRO A 113 17.39 -39.62 17.56
CA PRO A 113 16.63 -40.37 16.57
C PRO A 113 15.93 -39.48 15.55
N VAL A 114 15.78 -38.18 15.80
CA VAL A 114 15.09 -37.25 14.93
C VAL A 114 16.01 -36.60 13.88
N LYS A 115 15.47 -36.26 12.73
CA LYS A 115 16.15 -35.61 11.60
C LYS A 115 15.47 -34.28 11.26
N VAL A 116 16.20 -33.41 10.54
CA VAL A 116 15.61 -32.18 9.98
C VAL A 116 14.47 -32.55 9.05
N GLY A 117 13.33 -31.87 9.21
CA GLY A 117 12.06 -32.12 8.51
C GLY A 117 11.10 -33.06 9.24
N ASP A 118 11.54 -33.73 10.30
CA ASP A 118 10.65 -34.60 11.10
C ASP A 118 9.64 -33.73 11.88
N LYS A 119 8.37 -34.14 11.85
CA LYS A 119 7.34 -33.59 12.73
C LYS A 119 7.28 -34.36 14.03
N VAL A 120 7.42 -33.69 15.13
CA VAL A 120 7.42 -34.25 16.49
C VAL A 120 6.20 -33.82 17.26
N GLN A 121 5.71 -34.67 18.16
CA GLN A 121 4.63 -34.37 19.09
C GLN A 121 5.18 -33.91 20.45
N ALA A 122 4.38 -33.17 21.22
CA ALA A 122 4.73 -32.84 22.60
C ALA A 122 5.09 -34.10 23.38
N GLY A 123 6.19 -34.10 24.15
CA GLY A 123 6.68 -35.22 24.92
C GLY A 123 7.45 -36.29 24.12
N GLN A 124 7.53 -36.19 22.80
CA GLN A 124 8.29 -37.14 21.97
C GLN A 124 9.76 -37.04 22.27
N LEU A 125 10.43 -38.23 22.35
CA LEU A 125 11.86 -38.32 22.57
C LEU A 125 12.67 -37.69 21.44
N LEU A 126 13.48 -36.70 21.76
CA LEU A 126 14.39 -36.01 20.84
C LEU A 126 15.82 -36.52 20.94
N ALA A 127 16.30 -36.68 22.17
CA ALA A 127 17.66 -37.14 22.42
C ALA A 127 17.74 -37.92 23.72
N LYS A 128 18.71 -38.89 23.78
CA LYS A 128 19.14 -39.55 24.99
C LYS A 128 20.62 -39.22 25.23
N LEU A 129 20.91 -38.73 26.41
CA LEU A 129 22.25 -38.29 26.79
C LEU A 129 22.73 -39.04 28.03
N GLN A 130 24.03 -39.14 28.19
CA GLN A 130 24.68 -39.64 29.41
C GLN A 130 25.38 -38.46 30.10
N HIS A 131 25.07 -38.23 31.36
CA HIS A 131 25.69 -37.20 32.16
C HIS A 131 27.19 -37.42 32.31
N GLY A 132 28.00 -36.39 32.05
CA GLY A 132 29.48 -36.54 31.99
C GLY A 132 30.17 -36.93 33.28
N VAL A 133 29.56 -36.68 34.47
CA VAL A 133 30.15 -36.99 35.78
C VAL A 133 29.46 -38.21 36.39
N THR A 134 28.12 -38.24 36.46
CA THR A 134 27.39 -39.31 37.14
C THR A 134 27.17 -40.54 36.27
N LEU A 135 27.45 -40.46 34.98
CA LEU A 135 27.21 -41.49 33.96
C LEU A 135 25.71 -41.93 33.84
N GLN A 136 24.79 -41.28 34.52
CA GLN A 136 23.39 -41.55 34.41
C GLN A 136 22.85 -41.05 33.08
N SER A 137 21.91 -41.82 32.48
CA SER A 137 21.25 -41.40 31.25
C SER A 137 20.01 -40.54 31.55
N TYR A 138 19.80 -39.53 30.75
CA TYR A 138 18.60 -38.69 30.77
C TYR A 138 18.11 -38.42 29.32
N SER A 139 16.85 -38.01 29.21
CA SER A 139 16.20 -37.81 27.90
C SER A 139 15.76 -36.39 27.75
N LEU A 140 15.83 -35.86 26.51
CA LEU A 140 15.24 -34.60 26.09
C LEU A 140 14.00 -34.92 25.27
N GLN A 141 12.93 -34.24 25.56
CA GLN A 141 11.63 -34.39 24.92
C GLN A 141 11.21 -33.08 24.25
N ALA A 142 10.34 -33.17 23.22
CA ALA A 142 9.79 -32.02 22.55
C ALA A 142 8.82 -31.28 23.48
N PRO A 143 8.97 -29.94 23.63
CA PRO A 143 8.09 -29.12 24.49
C PRO A 143 6.69 -28.97 23.91
N ALA A 144 6.55 -29.03 22.60
CA ALA A 144 5.30 -28.88 21.85
C ALA A 144 5.35 -29.70 20.57
N ALA A 145 4.22 -29.80 19.88
CA ALA A 145 4.18 -30.27 18.49
C ALA A 145 4.92 -29.26 17.61
N ALA A 146 5.89 -29.72 16.82
CA ALA A 146 6.75 -28.87 16.02
C ALA A 146 7.46 -29.66 14.92
N GLU A 147 8.17 -28.96 14.04
CA GLU A 147 9.07 -29.52 13.04
C GLU A 147 10.52 -29.29 13.46
N VAL A 148 11.38 -30.28 13.25
CA VAL A 148 12.85 -30.15 13.46
C VAL A 148 13.42 -29.32 12.31
N THR A 149 13.79 -28.06 12.59
CA THR A 149 14.30 -27.13 11.58
C THR A 149 15.81 -27.12 11.47
N ALA A 150 16.53 -27.50 12.55
CA ALA A 150 17.98 -27.66 12.50
C ALA A 150 18.44 -28.74 13.47
N ARG A 151 19.57 -29.38 13.13
CA ARG A 151 20.27 -30.37 13.92
C ARG A 151 21.74 -30.00 13.97
N PHE A 152 22.29 -29.85 15.20
CA PHE A 152 23.63 -29.34 15.45
C PHE A 152 24.55 -30.36 16.11
N ALA A 153 24.02 -31.55 16.47
CA ALA A 153 24.80 -32.58 17.14
C ALA A 153 24.51 -33.97 16.57
N ASN A 154 25.45 -34.91 16.81
CA ASN A 154 25.35 -36.30 16.41
C ASN A 154 25.61 -37.24 17.60
N PRO A 155 25.13 -38.49 17.56
CA PRO A 155 25.50 -39.51 18.52
C PRO A 155 27.05 -39.68 18.60
N GLY A 156 27.57 -39.78 19.82
CA GLY A 156 29.00 -39.81 20.10
C GLY A 156 29.67 -38.46 20.35
N GLU A 157 28.97 -37.36 20.07
CA GLU A 157 29.49 -36.02 20.36
C GLU A 157 29.19 -35.58 21.80
N ARG A 158 29.98 -34.63 22.30
CA ARG A 158 29.77 -34.03 23.62
C ARG A 158 28.72 -32.91 23.52
N ALA A 159 27.72 -33.02 24.37
CA ALA A 159 26.71 -31.98 24.58
C ALA A 159 27.13 -31.04 25.70
N GLY A 160 26.78 -29.76 25.57
CA GLY A 160 27.00 -28.72 26.55
C GLY A 160 25.91 -27.63 26.42
N GLU A 161 26.28 -26.36 26.55
CA GLU A 161 25.38 -25.22 26.47
C GLU A 161 24.81 -24.97 25.05
N ALA A 162 25.54 -25.44 24.03
CA ALA A 162 25.12 -25.30 22.65
C ALA A 162 23.82 -26.09 22.38
N ALA A 163 22.95 -25.53 21.51
CA ALA A 163 21.75 -26.24 21.09
C ALA A 163 22.13 -27.53 20.32
N LEU A 164 21.37 -28.60 20.58
CA LEU A 164 21.47 -29.88 19.85
C LEU A 164 20.53 -29.89 18.65
N LEU A 165 19.36 -29.29 18.84
CA LEU A 165 18.28 -29.20 17.84
C LEU A 165 17.61 -27.83 17.90
N GLN A 166 17.00 -27.44 16.78
CA GLN A 166 16.01 -26.37 16.73
C GLN A 166 14.68 -26.95 16.26
N LEU A 167 13.62 -26.57 16.96
CA LEU A 167 12.25 -26.90 16.61
C LEU A 167 11.49 -25.63 16.30
N SER A 168 10.54 -25.70 15.37
CA SER A 168 9.62 -24.59 15.08
C SER A 168 8.22 -25.14 14.80
N ASP A 169 7.21 -24.49 15.37
CA ASP A 169 5.82 -24.70 15.01
C ASP A 169 5.42 -23.67 13.96
N PHE A 170 4.96 -24.14 12.82
CA PHE A 170 4.52 -23.34 11.69
C PHE A 170 3.00 -23.37 11.49
N SER A 171 2.23 -23.82 12.48
CA SER A 171 0.77 -23.84 12.43
C SER A 171 0.17 -22.42 12.32
N SER A 172 0.93 -21.44 12.77
CA SER A 172 0.72 -20.02 12.52
C SER A 172 2.05 -19.32 12.28
N VAL A 173 1.99 -18.17 11.59
CA VAL A 173 3.17 -17.39 11.23
C VAL A 173 2.90 -15.90 11.43
N TYR A 174 3.94 -15.11 11.64
CA TYR A 174 3.84 -13.66 11.57
C TYR A 174 3.79 -13.19 10.12
N LEU A 175 2.89 -12.27 9.86
CA LEU A 175 2.91 -11.35 8.74
C LEU A 175 3.59 -10.06 9.23
N GLU A 176 4.81 -9.80 8.79
CA GLU A 176 5.52 -8.56 9.07
C GLU A 176 5.39 -7.60 7.87
N LEU A 177 4.67 -6.51 8.08
CA LEU A 177 4.39 -5.50 7.06
C LEU A 177 5.29 -4.29 7.26
N SER A 178 5.63 -3.66 6.14
CA SER A 178 6.39 -2.41 6.10
C SER A 178 5.45 -1.26 5.75
N ALA A 179 5.24 -0.34 6.69
CA ALA A 179 4.43 0.86 6.50
C ALA A 179 5.34 2.09 6.44
N PHE A 180 5.22 2.89 5.39
CA PHE A 180 5.90 4.17 5.25
C PHE A 180 5.10 5.29 5.95
N PRO A 181 5.69 6.47 6.19
CA PRO A 181 4.98 7.58 6.86
C PRO A 181 3.62 7.92 6.25
N GLY A 182 3.50 7.85 4.92
CA GLY A 182 2.24 8.10 4.22
C GLY A 182 1.14 7.06 4.47
N ASP A 183 1.54 5.83 4.83
CA ASP A 183 0.60 4.72 5.06
C ASP A 183 0.04 4.70 6.49
N LEU A 184 0.65 5.48 7.40
CA LEU A 184 0.30 5.42 8.83
C LEU A 184 -1.06 6.01 9.17
N ALA A 185 -1.63 6.83 8.29
CA ALA A 185 -2.91 7.48 8.53
C ALA A 185 -4.04 6.43 8.63
N GLY A 186 -4.55 6.23 9.85
CA GLY A 186 -5.60 5.24 10.16
C GLY A 186 -5.09 3.82 10.41
N LEU A 187 -3.79 3.56 10.25
CA LEU A 187 -3.21 2.25 10.55
C LEU A 187 -3.11 2.06 12.07
N LYS A 188 -3.75 1.02 12.58
CA LYS A 188 -3.78 0.70 14.02
C LYS A 188 -4.07 -0.78 14.26
N PRO A 189 -3.70 -1.33 15.42
CA PRO A 189 -4.15 -2.65 15.83
C PRO A 189 -5.69 -2.74 15.78
N GLY A 190 -6.20 -3.88 15.30
CA GLY A 190 -7.62 -4.10 15.05
C GLY A 190 -8.07 -3.88 13.62
N ASN A 191 -7.27 -3.25 12.74
CA ASN A 191 -7.59 -3.15 11.33
C ASN A 191 -7.65 -4.54 10.67
N ALA A 192 -8.66 -4.76 9.83
CA ALA A 192 -8.76 -5.96 9.01
C ALA A 192 -7.65 -5.98 7.96
N VAL A 193 -7.07 -7.16 7.74
CA VAL A 193 -5.96 -7.37 6.80
C VAL A 193 -6.29 -8.52 5.86
N LEU A 194 -6.25 -8.27 4.58
CA LEU A 194 -6.26 -9.29 3.54
C LEU A 194 -4.84 -9.46 3.02
N VAL A 195 -4.18 -10.56 3.39
CA VAL A 195 -2.85 -10.90 2.86
C VAL A 195 -2.97 -11.79 1.63
N ALA A 196 -2.12 -11.55 0.64
CA ALA A 196 -2.00 -12.36 -0.56
C ALA A 196 -0.53 -12.65 -0.87
N ASP A 197 -0.26 -13.82 -1.46
CA ASP A 197 1.04 -14.06 -2.08
C ASP A 197 1.28 -13.09 -3.24
N VAL A 198 2.51 -12.94 -3.69
CA VAL A 198 2.89 -11.96 -4.73
C VAL A 198 2.14 -12.16 -6.05
N HIS A 199 1.67 -13.37 -6.33
CA HIS A 199 0.89 -13.71 -7.52
C HIS A 199 -0.63 -13.60 -7.30
N GLY A 200 -1.09 -13.36 -6.07
CA GLY A 200 -2.50 -13.25 -5.72
C GLY A 200 -3.29 -14.56 -5.75
N GLN A 201 -2.60 -15.70 -5.85
CA GLN A 201 -3.24 -17.03 -5.94
C GLN A 201 -3.74 -17.52 -4.59
N ARG A 202 -3.02 -17.19 -3.52
CA ARG A 202 -3.41 -17.57 -2.16
C ARG A 202 -3.69 -16.31 -1.35
N LYS A 203 -4.80 -16.33 -0.64
CA LYS A 203 -5.22 -15.21 0.23
C LYS A 203 -5.57 -15.74 1.62
N ALA A 204 -5.37 -14.92 2.63
CA ALA A 204 -5.83 -15.17 3.99
C ALA A 204 -6.30 -13.85 4.62
N GLU A 205 -7.31 -13.95 5.46
CA GLU A 205 -7.81 -12.82 6.25
C GLU A 205 -7.24 -12.91 7.66
N THR A 206 -6.87 -11.77 8.20
CA THR A 206 -6.38 -11.64 9.57
C THR A 206 -6.66 -10.23 10.09
N VAL A 207 -6.13 -9.91 11.26
CA VAL A 207 -6.27 -8.61 11.92
C VAL A 207 -4.89 -8.13 12.33
N LEU A 208 -4.63 -6.84 12.11
CA LEU A 208 -3.40 -6.21 12.57
C LEU A 208 -3.33 -6.30 14.10
N SER A 209 -2.31 -6.96 14.63
CA SER A 209 -2.15 -7.17 16.06
C SER A 209 -1.21 -6.16 16.72
N TYR A 210 -0.29 -5.60 15.93
CA TYR A 210 0.74 -4.69 16.44
C TYR A 210 1.18 -3.69 15.39
N LEU A 211 1.45 -2.46 15.82
CA LEU A 211 2.13 -1.42 15.04
C LEU A 211 3.29 -0.88 15.89
N ALA A 212 4.50 -0.94 15.37
CA ALA A 212 5.68 -0.46 16.07
C ALA A 212 5.61 1.05 16.32
N PRO A 213 5.84 1.51 17.56
CA PRO A 213 5.82 2.95 17.89
C PRO A 213 7.07 3.68 17.36
N GLN A 214 8.10 2.95 16.99
CA GLN A 214 9.35 3.48 16.45
C GLN A 214 9.55 3.01 15.01
N MET A 215 10.06 3.91 14.19
CA MET A 215 10.49 3.59 12.83
C MET A 215 11.91 3.03 12.83
N THR A 216 12.19 2.17 11.88
CA THR A 216 13.56 1.71 11.57
C THR A 216 14.37 2.84 10.91
N GLU A 217 15.69 2.64 10.74
CA GLU A 217 16.58 3.60 10.05
C GLU A 217 16.12 3.91 8.61
N GLY A 218 15.35 3.03 7.97
CA GLY A 218 14.75 3.26 6.65
C GLY A 218 13.41 3.99 6.68
N HIS A 219 13.03 4.65 7.78
CA HIS A 219 11.72 5.30 7.97
C HIS A 219 10.53 4.36 7.75
N ILE A 220 10.65 3.11 8.18
CA ILE A 220 9.61 2.08 8.07
C ILE A 220 9.08 1.76 9.46
N ALA A 221 7.79 1.91 9.66
CA ALA A 221 7.08 1.34 10.81
C ALA A 221 6.76 -0.13 10.52
N ARG A 222 7.08 -1.01 11.49
CA ARG A 222 6.74 -2.44 11.39
C ARG A 222 5.34 -2.67 11.93
N ALA A 223 4.48 -3.24 11.09
CA ALA A 223 3.16 -3.69 11.47
C ALA A 223 3.12 -5.22 11.43
N ARG A 224 2.41 -5.85 12.37
CA ARG A 224 2.33 -7.32 12.47
C ARG A 224 0.91 -7.81 12.56
N ALA A 225 0.69 -8.96 11.94
CA ALA A 225 -0.50 -9.77 12.11
C ALA A 225 -0.09 -11.24 12.25
N ILE A 226 -1.01 -12.10 12.76
CA ILE A 226 -0.81 -13.53 12.85
C ILE A 226 -1.68 -14.19 11.79
N VAL A 227 -1.06 -14.96 10.89
CA VAL A 227 -1.75 -15.72 9.85
C VAL A 227 -1.78 -17.18 10.24
N GLN A 228 -2.98 -17.78 10.25
CA GLN A 228 -3.14 -19.22 10.44
C GLN A 228 -2.61 -19.98 9.23
N ASN A 229 -1.89 -21.08 9.47
CA ASN A 229 -1.17 -21.79 8.42
C ASN A 229 -1.36 -23.32 8.51
N PRO A 230 -2.61 -23.81 8.51
CA PRO A 230 -2.89 -25.24 8.75
C PRO A 230 -2.33 -26.16 7.64
N ASP A 231 -2.20 -25.67 6.43
CA ASP A 231 -1.68 -26.40 5.27
C ASP A 231 -0.18 -26.15 5.01
N GLY A 232 0.48 -25.31 5.82
CA GLY A 232 1.91 -25.00 5.70
C GLY A 232 2.28 -24.20 4.44
N PHE A 233 1.29 -23.56 3.79
CA PHE A 233 1.54 -22.75 2.59
C PHE A 233 2.42 -21.52 2.89
N TRP A 234 2.09 -20.79 3.95
CA TRP A 234 2.82 -19.58 4.34
C TRP A 234 4.16 -19.96 4.98
N ARG A 235 5.23 -19.82 4.21
CA ARG A 235 6.59 -20.18 4.67
C ARG A 235 7.37 -18.94 5.07
N PRO A 236 8.06 -18.94 6.20
CA PRO A 236 8.97 -17.87 6.58
C PRO A 236 9.93 -17.51 5.45
N GLY A 237 10.10 -16.21 5.20
CA GLY A 237 10.86 -15.68 4.07
C GLY A 237 10.03 -15.37 2.81
N MET A 238 8.78 -15.83 2.72
CA MET A 238 7.91 -15.47 1.58
C MET A 238 7.55 -13.98 1.61
N HIS A 239 7.72 -13.33 0.47
CA HIS A 239 7.19 -11.97 0.25
C HIS A 239 5.69 -12.01 -0.06
N VAL A 240 4.98 -11.04 0.48
CA VAL A 240 3.53 -10.95 0.38
C VAL A 240 3.07 -9.51 0.18
N LYS A 241 1.84 -9.36 -0.30
CA LYS A 241 1.10 -8.10 -0.34
C LYS A 241 -0.03 -8.16 0.68
N ALA A 242 -0.38 -7.03 1.27
CA ALA A 242 -1.49 -6.96 2.20
C ALA A 242 -2.28 -5.67 2.03
N ASP A 243 -3.59 -5.79 1.97
CA ASP A 243 -4.53 -4.69 1.98
C ASP A 243 -5.04 -4.55 3.41
N VAL A 244 -4.69 -3.46 4.06
CA VAL A 244 -5.10 -3.15 5.45
C VAL A 244 -6.21 -2.12 5.41
N GLU A 245 -7.41 -2.46 5.87
CA GLU A 245 -8.54 -1.53 5.92
C GLU A 245 -8.30 -0.48 7.01
N VAL A 246 -7.95 0.75 6.60
CA VAL A 246 -7.61 1.84 7.51
C VAL A 246 -8.80 2.74 7.84
N SER A 247 -9.83 2.73 7.00
CA SER A 247 -11.07 3.49 7.21
C SER A 247 -12.24 2.78 6.52
N ARG A 248 -13.39 2.80 7.19
CA ARG A 248 -14.69 2.39 6.64
C ARG A 248 -15.72 3.40 7.08
N ARG A 249 -16.38 4.02 6.12
CA ARG A 249 -17.38 5.06 6.39
C ARG A 249 -18.63 4.85 5.55
N GLN A 250 -19.79 4.95 6.20
CA GLN A 250 -21.08 4.98 5.51
C GLN A 250 -21.31 6.39 4.96
N VAL A 251 -21.68 6.49 3.70
CA VAL A 251 -21.98 7.74 3.01
C VAL A 251 -23.38 7.71 2.43
N SER A 252 -24.03 8.87 2.33
CA SER A 252 -25.40 8.98 1.84
C SER A 252 -25.51 8.82 0.34
N VAL A 253 -24.51 9.29 -0.40
CA VAL A 253 -24.46 9.23 -1.85
C VAL A 253 -23.02 8.93 -2.28
N ARG A 254 -22.85 7.93 -3.15
CA ARG A 254 -21.58 7.65 -3.81
C ARG A 254 -21.77 7.38 -5.29
N VAL A 255 -20.76 7.71 -6.07
CA VAL A 255 -20.72 7.44 -7.51
C VAL A 255 -19.39 6.76 -7.87
N LEU A 256 -19.36 6.05 -9.01
CA LEU A 256 -18.13 5.49 -9.53
C LEU A 256 -17.15 6.61 -9.94
N LEU A 257 -15.87 6.41 -9.68
CA LEU A 257 -14.80 7.33 -10.13
C LEU A 257 -14.80 7.48 -11.65
N SER A 258 -15.17 6.43 -12.40
CA SER A 258 -15.30 6.44 -13.87
C SER A 258 -16.38 7.39 -14.40
N ALA A 259 -17.36 7.74 -13.56
CA ALA A 259 -18.44 8.65 -13.92
C ALA A 259 -18.01 10.13 -13.96
N LEU A 260 -16.92 10.45 -13.23
CA LEU A 260 -16.49 11.84 -13.08
C LEU A 260 -15.91 12.39 -14.39
N GLN A 261 -16.35 13.58 -14.76
CA GLN A 261 -15.80 14.37 -15.85
C GLN A 261 -15.41 15.77 -15.38
N ARG A 262 -14.56 16.44 -16.14
CA ARG A 262 -14.21 17.83 -15.87
C ARG A 262 -14.72 18.71 -17.00
N MET A 263 -15.55 19.68 -16.68
CA MET A 263 -16.09 20.68 -17.61
C MET A 263 -15.95 22.07 -17.00
N GLU A 264 -15.47 23.04 -17.77
CA GLU A 264 -15.30 24.45 -17.34
C GLU A 264 -14.58 24.61 -15.99
N GLY A 265 -13.59 23.76 -15.72
CA GLY A 265 -12.83 23.78 -14.47
C GLY A 265 -13.54 23.10 -13.29
N LYS A 266 -14.81 22.68 -13.42
CA LYS A 266 -15.60 22.00 -12.38
C LYS A 266 -15.59 20.49 -12.60
N THR A 267 -15.75 19.72 -11.55
CA THR A 267 -16.02 18.28 -11.62
C THR A 267 -17.52 18.08 -11.76
N VAL A 268 -17.93 17.29 -12.75
CA VAL A 268 -19.35 17.02 -13.05
C VAL A 268 -19.61 15.52 -13.16
N VAL A 269 -20.86 15.14 -12.92
CA VAL A 269 -21.45 13.86 -13.33
C VAL A 269 -22.57 14.16 -14.33
N PHE A 270 -22.80 13.24 -15.27
CA PHE A 270 -23.94 13.35 -16.17
C PHE A 270 -25.14 12.65 -15.56
N VAL A 271 -26.17 13.40 -15.22
CA VAL A 271 -27.45 12.87 -14.73
C VAL A 271 -28.35 12.59 -15.91
N ARG A 272 -29.04 11.45 -15.88
CA ARG A 272 -29.96 11.01 -16.91
C ARG A 272 -31.41 11.18 -16.45
N GLU A 273 -32.19 11.91 -17.22
CA GLU A 273 -33.64 12.01 -17.09
C GLU A 273 -34.31 11.63 -18.42
N GLY A 274 -34.82 10.39 -18.52
CA GLY A 274 -35.32 9.84 -19.77
C GLY A 274 -34.22 9.68 -20.82
N GLU A 275 -34.27 10.47 -21.91
CA GLU A 275 -33.26 10.52 -22.97
C GLU A 275 -32.34 11.75 -22.85
N LYS A 276 -32.60 12.62 -21.88
CA LYS A 276 -31.81 13.81 -21.58
C LYS A 276 -30.62 13.48 -20.64
N TYR A 277 -29.46 14.02 -20.99
CA TYR A 277 -28.23 13.92 -20.20
C TYR A 277 -27.72 15.32 -19.88
N GLU A 278 -27.62 15.64 -18.59
CA GLU A 278 -27.27 16.97 -18.10
C GLU A 278 -26.00 16.91 -17.26
N PRO A 279 -24.97 17.74 -17.54
CA PRO A 279 -23.79 17.83 -16.71
C PRO A 279 -24.13 18.54 -15.40
N ARG A 280 -24.00 17.86 -14.28
CA ARG A 280 -24.29 18.42 -12.97
C ARG A 280 -23.00 18.54 -12.15
N PRO A 281 -22.61 19.77 -11.76
CA PRO A 281 -21.48 19.99 -10.88
C PRO A 281 -21.69 19.31 -9.54
N VAL A 282 -20.63 18.63 -9.04
CA VAL A 282 -20.66 17.90 -7.78
C VAL A 282 -19.49 18.32 -6.89
N GLU A 283 -19.76 18.36 -5.60
CA GLU A 283 -18.73 18.46 -4.56
C GLU A 283 -18.42 17.07 -4.04
N LEU A 284 -17.14 16.72 -4.01
CA LEU A 284 -16.66 15.38 -3.67
C LEU A 284 -16.13 15.34 -2.24
N GLY A 285 -16.40 14.23 -1.56
CA GLY A 285 -15.85 13.91 -0.25
C GLY A 285 -14.73 12.87 -0.34
N GLU A 286 -14.76 11.91 0.57
CA GLU A 286 -13.80 10.81 0.60
C GLU A 286 -14.02 9.84 -0.58
N ARG A 287 -12.92 9.15 -0.94
CA ARG A 287 -12.97 8.16 -2.02
C ARG A 287 -12.18 6.91 -1.64
N ASP A 288 -12.55 5.82 -2.28
CA ASP A 288 -11.75 4.60 -2.36
C ASP A 288 -11.28 4.35 -3.82
N ASP A 289 -10.91 3.12 -4.14
CA ASP A 289 -10.41 2.76 -5.48
C ASP A 289 -11.50 2.72 -6.56
N LEU A 290 -12.77 2.65 -6.19
CA LEU A 290 -13.90 2.50 -7.11
C LEU A 290 -14.91 3.64 -7.01
N TYR A 291 -15.18 4.11 -5.80
CA TYR A 291 -16.23 5.06 -5.49
C TYR A 291 -15.70 6.34 -4.87
N VAL A 292 -16.49 7.40 -5.03
CA VAL A 292 -16.31 8.68 -4.35
C VAL A 292 -17.62 9.13 -3.73
N GLU A 293 -17.54 9.68 -2.54
CA GLU A 293 -18.65 10.33 -1.87
C GLU A 293 -19.04 11.62 -2.60
N VAL A 294 -20.32 11.84 -2.77
CA VAL A 294 -20.88 13.11 -3.26
C VAL A 294 -21.50 13.84 -2.08
N LEU A 295 -20.94 15.01 -1.75
CA LEU A 295 -21.39 15.87 -0.66
C LEU A 295 -22.56 16.76 -1.08
N SER A 296 -22.53 17.24 -2.33
CA SER A 296 -23.59 18.06 -2.93
C SER A 296 -23.63 17.91 -4.45
N GLY A 297 -24.75 18.28 -5.07
CA GLY A 297 -24.96 18.25 -6.52
C GLY A 297 -25.65 17.00 -7.07
N LEU A 298 -25.77 15.92 -6.27
CA LEU A 298 -26.49 14.70 -6.66
C LEU A 298 -27.19 14.10 -5.44
N SER A 299 -28.43 13.66 -5.63
CA SER A 299 -29.24 13.04 -4.59
C SER A 299 -29.31 11.52 -4.74
N ALA A 300 -29.56 10.83 -3.63
CA ALA A 300 -29.81 9.39 -3.67
C ALA A 300 -31.05 9.07 -4.54
N GLY A 301 -30.94 8.06 -5.41
CA GLY A 301 -31.97 7.66 -6.35
C GLY A 301 -31.87 8.32 -7.74
N GLU A 302 -31.11 9.41 -7.90
CA GLU A 302 -30.86 9.98 -9.22
C GLU A 302 -30.00 9.02 -10.06
N VAL A 303 -30.32 8.96 -11.36
CA VAL A 303 -29.60 8.08 -12.30
C VAL A 303 -28.48 8.87 -12.96
N TYR A 304 -27.25 8.36 -12.85
CA TYR A 304 -26.07 8.98 -13.44
C TYR A 304 -25.37 8.04 -14.43
N VAL A 305 -24.60 8.61 -15.35
CA VAL A 305 -23.79 7.86 -16.31
C VAL A 305 -22.55 7.31 -15.59
N SER A 306 -22.46 6.01 -15.47
CA SER A 306 -21.42 5.30 -14.74
C SER A 306 -20.21 4.94 -15.59
N GLN A 307 -20.43 4.68 -16.90
CA GLN A 307 -19.37 4.36 -17.86
C GLN A 307 -19.53 5.13 -19.17
N ASN A 308 -18.41 5.41 -19.84
CA ASN A 308 -18.32 6.13 -21.11
C ASN A 308 -18.93 7.54 -21.08
N SER A 309 -18.95 8.17 -19.91
CA SER A 309 -19.44 9.54 -19.71
C SER A 309 -18.75 10.58 -20.61
N PHE A 310 -17.52 10.30 -21.07
CA PHE A 310 -16.79 11.15 -22.00
C PHE A 310 -17.48 11.30 -23.36
N LEU A 311 -18.29 10.32 -23.80
CA LEU A 311 -19.07 10.42 -25.05
C LEU A 311 -20.16 11.47 -24.94
N ILE A 312 -20.84 11.55 -23.80
CA ILE A 312 -21.83 12.60 -23.52
C ILE A 312 -21.16 13.98 -23.55
N LYS A 313 -20.00 14.08 -22.89
CA LYS A 313 -19.21 15.31 -22.91
C LYS A 313 -18.82 15.74 -24.32
N ALA A 314 -18.36 14.80 -25.14
CA ALA A 314 -17.95 15.08 -26.53
C ALA A 314 -19.12 15.56 -27.38
N ASP A 315 -20.31 14.99 -27.21
CA ASP A 315 -21.52 15.38 -27.92
C ASP A 315 -21.96 16.77 -27.51
N LEU A 316 -21.99 17.10 -26.24
CA LEU A 316 -22.25 18.44 -25.71
C LEU A 316 -21.31 19.51 -26.29
N LEU A 317 -20.01 19.26 -26.28
CA LEU A 317 -19.00 20.19 -26.79
C LEU A 317 -19.13 20.39 -28.32
N LYS A 318 -19.53 19.33 -29.05
CA LYS A 318 -19.74 19.40 -30.50
C LYS A 318 -20.97 20.24 -30.84
N SER A 319 -22.07 20.10 -30.10
CA SER A 319 -23.30 20.91 -30.32
C SER A 319 -23.07 22.38 -30.02
N GLY A 320 -22.29 22.74 -29.01
CA GLY A 320 -21.86 24.12 -28.73
C GLY A 320 -21.07 24.75 -29.87
N ALA A 321 -20.14 24.00 -30.46
CA ALA A 321 -19.31 24.48 -31.58
C ALA A 321 -20.08 24.59 -32.91
N GLY A 322 -21.25 23.93 -33.05
CA GLY A 322 -22.06 23.95 -34.27
C GLY A 322 -22.93 25.19 -34.44
N HIS A 323 -23.10 26.03 -33.44
CA HIS A 323 -23.89 27.28 -33.49
C HIS A 323 -23.07 28.54 -33.82
N ALA A 324 -21.74 28.38 -34.04
CA ALA A 324 -20.83 29.49 -34.35
C ALA A 324 -20.62 29.74 -35.85
N HIS A 325 -21.64 29.49 -36.74
CA HIS A 325 -21.57 29.78 -38.16
C HIS A 325 -22.74 30.68 -38.61
#